data_58b412345aa13641a1f03cd4b8808069
#
_entry.id   58b412345aa13641a1f03cd4b8808069
#
_cell.length_a   1.000
_cell.length_b   1.000
_cell.length_c   1.000
_cell.angle_alpha   90.00
_cell.angle_beta   90.00
_cell.angle_gamma   90.00
#
_symmetry.space_group_name_H-M   'P 1'
#
loop_
_entity.id
_entity.type
_entity.pdbx_description
1 polymer ?
#
loop_
_entity_poly.entity_id
_entity_poly.type
_entity_poly.pdbx_seq_one_letter_code
_entity_poly.pdbx_strand_id
1 'polypeptide(L)'
;MIGLAEDLPIGESLDNCEIIALPSSMQLNELPITNNSPTAILYLDDKSISDDEPLEVIKRKWPKTPILTTIPIQGDGYDLISIDDISFSAMQERIQGWERKEGALTLDNYLKSISSNSKVTIFCHDNPDPDALASALAMSELFASHGHDSQIVHGGMIEHHQNQAMVRELEIPVRRLILDWEITDLIKDSDIIVAVDFHRPGANNIMPKDCIPHIIIDHHSVSEGVTADLAMVSSEYSSTSSMVASLLMSSDFGMSSRVATALAFGIKTDTLGFTRNFNAVDVRALLWINAWVDKEKLRAIEMPPRSIEALESFSTALNNKLHLDRIILAPVHNLVNRDSLAQIADFLLPTEGIDTVVAFGIRRNKVILSARSNNSNIHLGKLLSTNFPEGLAGGHKSLGGGQIPFNVITEQNNDIEGYDHNLIMDETLKLLQGIFC
;
A
#
# COMPACT_ATOMS: atom_id res chain seq x y z
N MET A 1 22.22 -9.27 15.94
CA MET A 1 22.72 -10.66 15.88
C MET A 1 23.86 -10.80 16.86
N ILE A 2 23.92 -11.88 17.63
CA ILE A 2 24.99 -12.18 18.57
C ILE A 2 25.60 -13.52 18.15
N GLY A 3 26.93 -13.58 17.97
CA GLY A 3 27.64 -14.81 17.61
C GLY A 3 29.12 -14.71 17.98
N LEU A 4 29.87 -15.83 17.90
CA LEU A 4 31.32 -15.81 18.12
C LEU A 4 32.01 -15.15 16.91
N ALA A 5 33.05 -14.35 17.19
CA ALA A 5 33.74 -13.58 16.15
C ALA A 5 34.43 -14.46 15.09
N GLU A 6 34.79 -15.69 15.46
CA GLU A 6 35.48 -16.67 14.58
C GLU A 6 34.52 -17.36 13.61
N ASP A 7 33.20 -17.35 13.93
CA ASP A 7 32.18 -18.08 13.18
C ASP A 7 31.36 -17.20 12.23
N LEU A 8 31.61 -15.88 12.26
CA LEU A 8 30.93 -14.94 11.38
C LEU A 8 31.64 -14.79 10.04
N PRO A 9 30.94 -14.83 8.91
CA PRO A 9 31.52 -14.59 7.60
C PRO A 9 32.08 -13.17 7.54
N ILE A 10 33.40 -13.07 7.33
CA ILE A 10 34.13 -11.80 7.30
C ILE A 10 33.87 -11.15 5.94
N GLY A 11 33.27 -9.98 5.92
CA GLY A 11 33.19 -9.11 4.74
C GLY A 11 31.81 -8.85 4.16
N GLU A 12 30.75 -9.46 4.67
CA GLU A 12 29.37 -9.14 4.29
C GLU A 12 28.64 -8.43 5.44
N SER A 13 27.90 -7.37 5.16
CA SER A 13 27.04 -6.69 6.11
C SER A 13 25.60 -7.10 5.86
N LEU A 14 24.85 -7.39 6.93
CA LEU A 14 23.40 -7.45 6.86
C LEU A 14 22.87 -6.03 6.89
N ASP A 15 22.08 -5.65 5.90
CA ASP A 15 21.45 -4.34 5.85
C ASP A 15 20.60 -4.14 7.11
N ASN A 16 20.82 -3.01 7.79
CA ASN A 16 20.13 -2.61 9.04
C ASN A 16 20.32 -3.54 10.26
N CYS A 17 21.34 -4.40 10.28
CA CYS A 17 21.64 -5.25 11.42
C CYS A 17 22.93 -4.84 12.13
N GLU A 18 22.87 -4.65 13.42
CA GLU A 18 24.05 -4.57 14.29
C GLU A 18 24.49 -6.00 14.65
N ILE A 19 25.72 -6.37 14.26
CA ILE A 19 26.29 -7.67 14.59
C ILE A 19 27.17 -7.51 15.82
N ILE A 20 26.79 -8.18 16.91
CA ILE A 20 27.59 -8.23 18.11
C ILE A 20 28.27 -9.60 18.17
N ALA A 21 29.54 -9.67 17.78
CA ALA A 21 30.36 -10.88 17.88
C ALA A 21 30.91 -11.00 19.30
N LEU A 22 30.82 -12.20 19.87
CA LEU A 22 31.35 -12.47 21.19
C LEU A 22 32.70 -13.20 21.08
N PRO A 23 33.77 -12.75 21.77
CA PRO A 23 34.98 -13.54 21.93
C PRO A 23 34.65 -14.84 22.67
N SER A 24 35.25 -15.94 22.29
CA SER A 24 35.08 -17.26 22.92
C SER A 24 35.39 -17.27 24.42
N SER A 25 36.15 -16.28 24.92
CA SER A 25 36.55 -16.12 26.32
C SER A 25 35.61 -15.22 27.13
N MET A 26 34.60 -14.60 26.50
CA MET A 26 33.72 -13.66 27.20
C MET A 26 32.63 -14.41 27.95
N GLN A 27 32.48 -14.11 29.24
CA GLN A 27 31.35 -14.68 29.98
C GLN A 27 30.06 -14.04 29.48
N LEU A 28 29.10 -14.86 29.04
CA LEU A 28 27.78 -14.44 28.55
C LEU A 28 27.02 -13.49 29.50
N ASN A 29 27.34 -13.54 30.78
CA ASN A 29 26.81 -12.65 31.82
C ASN A 29 27.33 -11.20 31.68
N GLU A 30 28.45 -10.99 31.00
CA GLU A 30 29.10 -9.69 30.82
C GLU A 30 28.69 -8.98 29.53
N LEU A 31 27.81 -9.62 28.75
CA LEU A 31 27.26 -8.98 27.55
C LEU A 31 26.64 -7.62 27.87
N PRO A 32 27.04 -6.55 27.18
CA PRO A 32 26.42 -5.25 27.35
C PRO A 32 24.92 -5.39 27.11
N ILE A 33 24.13 -5.02 28.10
CA ILE A 33 22.68 -4.88 27.93
C ILE A 33 22.51 -3.63 27.10
N THR A 34 22.36 -3.81 25.77
CA THR A 34 21.79 -2.76 24.94
C THR A 34 20.36 -2.55 25.40
N ASN A 35 19.87 -1.32 25.40
CA ASN A 35 18.49 -0.99 25.83
C ASN A 35 17.41 -1.72 25.00
N ASN A 36 17.79 -2.37 23.92
CA ASN A 36 16.92 -3.13 23.04
C ASN A 36 17.26 -4.63 23.12
N SER A 37 16.24 -5.47 23.21
CA SER A 37 16.39 -6.92 23.00
C SER A 37 16.86 -7.18 21.58
N PRO A 38 17.77 -8.14 21.33
CA PRO A 38 18.15 -8.51 19.98
C PRO A 38 16.94 -9.11 19.25
N THR A 39 16.81 -8.82 17.96
CA THR A 39 15.74 -9.36 17.10
C THR A 39 15.88 -10.88 16.95
N ALA A 40 17.11 -11.38 16.82
CA ALA A 40 17.43 -12.80 16.75
C ALA A 40 18.85 -13.06 17.28
N ILE A 41 19.10 -14.28 17.70
CA ILE A 41 20.42 -14.74 18.15
C ILE A 41 20.84 -15.89 17.25
N LEU A 42 22.02 -15.78 16.65
CA LEU A 42 22.67 -16.89 15.93
C LEU A 42 23.63 -17.57 16.90
N TYR A 43 23.34 -18.83 17.23
CA TYR A 43 24.17 -19.65 18.07
C TYR A 43 24.82 -20.74 17.20
N LEU A 44 26.11 -20.60 16.98
CA LEU A 44 26.93 -21.58 16.24
C LEU A 44 27.67 -22.39 17.28
N ASP A 45 27.48 -23.70 17.31
CA ASP A 45 28.22 -24.59 18.20
C ASP A 45 29.49 -25.06 17.53
N ASP A 46 30.61 -24.88 18.23
CA ASP A 46 31.79 -25.68 17.98
C ASP A 46 31.67 -26.93 18.84
N LYS A 47 31.66 -28.10 18.21
CA LYS A 47 31.50 -29.44 18.82
C LYS A 47 32.35 -29.72 20.08
N SER A 48 33.08 -28.73 20.56
CA SER A 48 33.95 -28.79 21.73
C SER A 48 33.31 -28.41 23.04
N ILE A 49 32.09 -27.84 23.04
CA ILE A 49 31.40 -27.37 24.28
C ILE A 49 30.23 -28.32 24.58
N SER A 50 30.41 -29.16 25.60
CA SER A 50 29.42 -30.18 26.03
C SER A 50 28.37 -29.66 27.02
N ASP A 51 28.25 -28.37 27.24
CA ASP A 51 27.36 -27.80 28.24
C ASP A 51 26.28 -26.90 27.61
N ASP A 52 25.01 -27.21 27.88
CA ASP A 52 23.84 -26.40 27.50
C ASP A 52 23.76 -25.04 28.23
N GLU A 53 24.74 -24.74 29.09
CA GLU A 53 24.79 -23.56 29.96
C GLU A 53 24.72 -22.22 29.19
N PRO A 54 25.37 -22.04 28.03
CA PRO A 54 25.28 -20.81 27.26
C PRO A 54 23.88 -20.48 26.74
N LEU A 55 23.16 -21.49 26.27
CA LEU A 55 21.79 -21.32 25.75
C LEU A 55 20.79 -20.97 26.85
N GLU A 56 20.94 -21.57 28.02
CA GLU A 56 20.13 -21.26 29.19
C GLU A 56 20.33 -19.81 29.68
N VAL A 57 21.56 -19.32 29.64
CA VAL A 57 21.90 -17.93 29.98
C VAL A 57 21.27 -16.97 28.95
N ILE A 58 21.37 -17.29 27.66
CA ILE A 58 20.78 -16.51 26.59
C ILE A 58 19.26 -16.44 26.74
N LYS A 59 18.58 -17.58 26.92
CA LYS A 59 17.14 -17.63 27.12
C LYS A 59 16.66 -16.91 28.37
N ARG A 60 17.43 -16.96 29.44
CA ARG A 60 17.09 -16.21 30.67
C ARG A 60 17.19 -14.70 30.45
N LYS A 61 18.17 -14.25 29.67
CA LYS A 61 18.41 -12.84 29.39
C LYS A 61 17.41 -12.27 28.37
N TRP A 62 17.09 -13.06 27.34
CA TRP A 62 16.16 -12.68 26.26
C TRP A 62 15.14 -13.80 25.98
N PRO A 63 14.15 -13.97 26.88
CA PRO A 63 13.24 -15.12 26.81
C PRO A 63 12.33 -15.15 25.59
N LYS A 64 12.15 -14.03 24.92
CA LYS A 64 11.30 -13.90 23.72
C LYS A 64 12.10 -13.84 22.42
N THR A 65 13.41 -13.74 22.48
CA THR A 65 14.27 -13.62 21.28
C THR A 65 14.47 -15.01 20.67
N PRO A 66 14.19 -15.20 19.39
CA PRO A 66 14.44 -16.46 18.68
C PRO A 66 15.93 -16.76 18.60
N ILE A 67 16.26 -18.04 18.70
CA ILE A 67 17.61 -18.55 18.60
C ILE A 67 17.74 -19.43 17.36
N LEU A 68 18.57 -19.01 16.41
CA LEU A 68 18.98 -19.79 15.26
C LEU A 68 20.19 -20.65 15.68
N THR A 69 20.13 -21.95 15.50
CA THR A 69 21.18 -22.89 15.95
C THR A 69 21.52 -23.92 14.90
N THR A 70 22.77 -24.34 14.86
CA THR A 70 23.23 -25.45 14.01
C THR A 70 23.06 -26.81 14.67
N ILE A 71 22.71 -26.86 15.96
CA ILE A 71 22.43 -28.07 16.71
C ILE A 71 20.91 -28.29 16.89
N PRO A 72 20.42 -29.55 16.77
CA PRO A 72 19.03 -29.84 17.02
C PRO A 72 18.71 -29.72 18.52
N ILE A 73 17.99 -28.66 18.89
CA ILE A 73 17.52 -28.42 20.26
C ILE A 73 16.00 -28.61 20.28
N GLN A 74 15.50 -29.36 21.27
CA GLN A 74 14.07 -29.53 21.47
C GLN A 74 13.51 -28.40 22.31
N GLY A 75 12.48 -27.72 21.82
CA GLY A 75 11.74 -26.67 22.55
C GLY A 75 11.33 -25.54 21.64
N ASP A 76 10.41 -24.69 22.14
CA ASP A 76 9.92 -23.51 21.44
C ASP A 76 10.99 -22.40 21.46
N GLY A 77 11.10 -21.67 20.35
CA GLY A 77 12.00 -20.53 20.21
C GLY A 77 13.39 -20.87 19.67
N TYR A 78 13.59 -22.10 19.21
CA TYR A 78 14.78 -22.51 18.46
C TYR A 78 14.42 -22.84 17.02
N ASP A 79 15.27 -22.44 16.08
CA ASP A 79 15.18 -22.81 14.68
C ASP A 79 16.52 -23.42 14.21
N LEU A 80 16.45 -24.65 13.70
CA LEU A 80 17.63 -25.37 13.22
C LEU A 80 18.00 -24.91 11.82
N ILE A 81 19.23 -24.46 11.66
CA ILE A 81 19.82 -24.12 10.34
C ILE A 81 20.97 -25.06 10.05
N SER A 82 21.10 -25.51 8.81
CA SER A 82 22.30 -26.23 8.39
C SER A 82 23.46 -25.25 8.15
N ILE A 83 24.70 -25.76 8.26
CA ILE A 83 25.88 -24.93 7.96
C ILE A 83 25.87 -24.46 6.51
N ASP A 84 25.31 -25.27 5.60
CA ASP A 84 25.15 -24.93 4.18
C ASP A 84 24.09 -23.86 3.93
N ASP A 85 23.14 -23.69 4.87
CA ASP A 85 22.10 -22.64 4.83
C ASP A 85 22.58 -21.31 5.42
N ILE A 86 23.79 -21.25 5.96
CA ILE A 86 24.38 -20.02 6.52
C ILE A 86 24.89 -19.14 5.36
N SER A 87 23.96 -18.70 4.51
CA SER A 87 24.17 -17.53 3.67
C SER A 87 23.52 -16.33 4.32
N PHE A 88 24.09 -15.14 4.12
CA PHE A 88 23.51 -13.90 4.66
C PHE A 88 22.05 -13.71 4.23
N SER A 89 21.71 -14.04 2.98
CA SER A 89 20.36 -13.98 2.47
C SER A 89 19.40 -14.93 3.19
N ALA A 90 19.82 -16.16 3.47
CA ALA A 90 19.00 -17.13 4.20
C ALA A 90 18.79 -16.71 5.66
N MET A 91 19.82 -16.16 6.31
CA MET A 91 19.69 -15.63 7.66
C MET A 91 18.76 -14.40 7.71
N GLN A 92 18.92 -13.48 6.77
CA GLN A 92 18.05 -12.30 6.69
C GLN A 92 16.59 -12.71 6.49
N GLU A 93 16.32 -13.69 5.63
CA GLU A 93 14.98 -14.21 5.41
C GLU A 93 14.37 -14.84 6.67
N ARG A 94 15.16 -15.58 7.45
CA ARG A 94 14.71 -16.16 8.72
C ARG A 94 14.45 -15.10 9.77
N ILE A 95 15.32 -14.10 9.90
CA ILE A 95 15.12 -12.95 10.81
C ILE A 95 13.81 -12.23 10.46
N GLN A 96 13.60 -11.88 9.21
CA GLN A 96 12.35 -11.28 8.74
C GLN A 96 11.12 -12.18 9.01
N GLY A 97 11.30 -13.51 8.92
CA GLY A 97 10.26 -14.48 9.28
C GLY A 97 9.85 -14.39 10.75
N TRP A 98 10.81 -14.21 11.64
CA TRP A 98 10.57 -14.01 13.07
C TRP A 98 9.92 -12.66 13.38
N GLU A 99 10.38 -11.58 12.75
CA GLU A 99 9.78 -10.24 12.90
C GLU A 99 8.31 -10.25 12.50
N ARG A 100 7.97 -10.93 11.39
CA ARG A 100 6.56 -11.11 10.97
C ARG A 100 5.74 -11.88 12.00
N LYS A 101 6.31 -12.96 12.55
CA LYS A 101 5.64 -13.76 13.59
C LYS A 101 5.44 -12.94 14.87
N GLU A 102 6.44 -12.17 15.28
CA GLU A 102 6.32 -11.27 16.44
C GLU A 102 5.28 -10.19 16.20
N GLY A 103 5.25 -9.59 15.00
CA GLY A 103 4.22 -8.63 14.60
C GLY A 103 2.81 -9.23 14.65
N ALA A 104 2.62 -10.45 14.14
CA ALA A 104 1.35 -11.15 14.19
C ALA A 104 0.91 -11.47 15.64
N LEU A 105 1.83 -11.92 16.48
CA LEU A 105 1.57 -12.17 17.91
C LEU A 105 1.25 -10.89 18.66
N THR A 106 1.93 -9.80 18.35
CA THR A 106 1.68 -8.49 18.98
C THR A 106 0.28 -7.99 18.62
N LEU A 107 -0.12 -8.09 17.34
CA LEU A 107 -1.46 -7.75 16.90
C LEU A 107 -2.52 -8.63 17.57
N ASP A 108 -2.34 -9.95 17.58
CA ASP A 108 -3.28 -10.90 18.21
C ASP A 108 -3.43 -10.64 19.71
N ASN A 109 -2.33 -10.40 20.44
CA ASN A 109 -2.36 -10.04 21.85
C ASN A 109 -3.08 -8.72 22.10
N TYR A 110 -2.86 -7.73 21.23
CA TYR A 110 -3.56 -6.44 21.31
C TYR A 110 -5.07 -6.66 21.12
N LEU A 111 -5.48 -7.40 20.08
CA LEU A 111 -6.89 -7.70 19.81
C LEU A 111 -7.55 -8.44 20.98
N LYS A 112 -6.87 -9.41 21.60
CA LYS A 112 -7.34 -10.13 22.79
C LYS A 112 -7.44 -9.24 24.02
N SER A 113 -6.73 -8.15 24.10
CA SER A 113 -6.77 -7.20 25.22
C SER A 113 -7.94 -6.21 25.12
N ILE A 114 -8.56 -6.07 23.94
CA ILE A 114 -9.69 -5.18 23.70
C ILE A 114 -10.94 -5.77 24.41
N SER A 115 -11.75 -4.88 25.00
CA SER A 115 -13.00 -5.28 25.67
C SER A 115 -13.96 -5.93 24.66
N SER A 116 -14.63 -7.01 25.07
CA SER A 116 -15.59 -7.71 24.22
C SER A 116 -16.68 -6.75 23.67
N ASN A 117 -17.07 -6.94 22.42
CA ASN A 117 -18.07 -6.15 21.71
C ASN A 117 -17.68 -4.67 21.51
N SER A 118 -16.40 -4.34 21.49
CA SER A 118 -15.93 -2.99 21.17
C SER A 118 -16.32 -2.59 19.75
N LYS A 119 -16.67 -1.32 19.58
CA LYS A 119 -16.96 -0.69 18.30
C LYS A 119 -15.65 -0.26 17.65
N VAL A 120 -15.37 -0.78 16.48
CA VAL A 120 -14.13 -0.49 15.74
C VAL A 120 -14.44 0.34 14.51
N THR A 121 -13.71 1.45 14.32
CA THR A 121 -13.77 2.20 13.07
C THR A 121 -12.43 2.12 12.35
N ILE A 122 -12.46 1.62 11.12
CA ILE A 122 -11.31 1.45 10.23
C ILE A 122 -11.36 2.56 9.18
N PHE A 123 -10.41 3.46 9.23
CA PHE A 123 -10.26 4.55 8.28
C PHE A 123 -9.33 4.14 7.15
N CYS A 124 -9.79 4.34 5.90
CA CYS A 124 -8.95 4.36 4.71
C CYS A 124 -8.59 5.80 4.34
N HIS A 125 -7.56 5.97 3.50
CA HIS A 125 -7.28 7.26 2.88
C HIS A 125 -8.43 7.71 1.96
N ASP A 126 -8.45 8.97 1.57
CA ASP A 126 -9.43 9.49 0.63
C ASP A 126 -9.25 8.86 -0.75
N ASN A 127 -10.38 8.56 -1.42
CA ASN A 127 -10.41 7.82 -2.69
C ASN A 127 -9.68 6.46 -2.60
N PRO A 128 -10.11 5.56 -1.70
CA PRO A 128 -9.36 4.36 -1.39
C PRO A 128 -9.16 3.50 -2.64
N ASP A 129 -7.94 3.05 -2.79
CA ASP A 129 -7.53 2.13 -3.83
C ASP A 129 -7.72 0.67 -3.41
N PRO A 130 -7.39 -0.31 -4.26
CA PRO A 130 -7.55 -1.71 -3.91
C PRO A 130 -6.72 -2.15 -2.71
N ASP A 131 -5.56 -1.53 -2.47
CA ASP A 131 -4.70 -1.86 -1.34
C ASP A 131 -5.34 -1.45 -0.01
N ALA A 132 -5.80 -0.20 0.09
CA ALA A 132 -6.53 0.29 1.25
C ALA A 132 -7.82 -0.52 1.51
N LEU A 133 -8.60 -0.80 0.46
CA LEU A 133 -9.86 -1.56 0.57
C LEU A 133 -9.65 -3.00 1.02
N ALA A 134 -8.62 -3.68 0.47
CA ALA A 134 -8.29 -5.05 0.81
C ALA A 134 -7.82 -5.17 2.27
N SER A 135 -6.91 -4.29 2.64
CA SER A 135 -6.34 -4.26 3.99
C SER A 135 -7.40 -3.94 5.04
N ALA A 136 -8.30 -2.97 4.75
CA ALA A 136 -9.42 -2.64 5.63
C ALA A 136 -10.42 -3.81 5.78
N LEU A 137 -10.75 -4.51 4.67
CA LEU A 137 -11.60 -5.69 4.71
C LEU A 137 -10.97 -6.81 5.56
N ALA A 138 -9.69 -7.08 5.38
CA ALA A 138 -8.97 -8.09 6.14
C ALA A 138 -8.96 -7.77 7.63
N MET A 139 -8.68 -6.51 7.99
CA MET A 139 -8.74 -6.06 9.38
C MET A 139 -10.16 -6.16 9.95
N SER A 140 -11.19 -5.81 9.18
CA SER A 140 -12.59 -5.95 9.61
C SER A 140 -12.96 -7.41 9.94
N GLU A 141 -12.57 -8.37 9.08
CA GLU A 141 -12.81 -9.79 9.37
C GLU A 141 -11.97 -10.30 10.55
N LEU A 142 -10.75 -9.79 10.71
CA LEU A 142 -9.91 -10.11 11.86
C LEU A 142 -10.56 -9.62 13.17
N PHE A 143 -11.07 -8.38 13.21
CA PHE A 143 -11.81 -7.88 14.36
C PHE A 143 -13.08 -8.70 14.64
N ALA A 144 -13.83 -9.06 13.59
CA ALA A 144 -15.02 -9.89 13.72
C ALA A 144 -14.71 -11.28 14.31
N SER A 145 -13.57 -11.89 13.97
CA SER A 145 -13.12 -13.17 14.53
C SER A 145 -12.82 -13.09 16.04
N HIS A 146 -12.51 -11.90 16.55
CA HIS A 146 -12.30 -11.60 17.97
C HIS A 146 -13.58 -11.10 18.67
N GLY A 147 -14.72 -11.08 17.97
CA GLY A 147 -16.01 -10.70 18.55
C GLY A 147 -16.25 -9.18 18.61
N HIS A 148 -15.57 -8.39 17.76
CA HIS A 148 -15.75 -6.95 17.67
C HIS A 148 -16.53 -6.58 16.41
N ASP A 149 -17.41 -5.59 16.52
CA ASP A 149 -18.11 -5.01 15.39
C ASP A 149 -17.28 -3.88 14.77
N SER A 150 -17.14 -3.88 13.44
CA SER A 150 -16.30 -2.91 12.76
C SER A 150 -17.00 -2.28 11.56
N GLN A 151 -16.66 -1.01 11.27
CA GLN A 151 -17.08 -0.32 10.08
C GLN A 151 -15.87 0.27 9.35
N ILE A 152 -15.91 0.21 8.02
CA ILE A 152 -14.86 0.76 7.15
C ILE A 152 -15.33 2.09 6.60
N VAL A 153 -14.53 3.15 6.74
CA VAL A 153 -14.89 4.51 6.34
C VAL A 153 -13.81 5.22 5.54
N HIS A 154 -14.24 6.13 4.65
CA HIS A 154 -13.35 6.99 3.88
C HIS A 154 -14.02 8.34 3.55
N GLY A 155 -13.25 9.35 3.12
CA GLY A 155 -13.77 10.68 2.77
C GLY A 155 -14.06 10.89 1.29
N GLY A 156 -13.17 10.44 0.42
CA GLY A 156 -13.21 10.75 -1.01
C GLY A 156 -14.25 9.99 -1.82
N MET A 157 -13.88 9.53 -3.00
CA MET A 157 -14.78 8.78 -3.89
C MET A 157 -14.11 7.53 -4.44
N ILE A 158 -14.83 6.44 -4.50
CA ILE A 158 -14.39 5.23 -5.20
C ILE A 158 -14.90 5.34 -6.64
N GLU A 159 -14.12 5.98 -7.51
CA GLU A 159 -14.53 6.24 -8.90
C GLU A 159 -13.95 5.24 -9.90
N HIS A 160 -12.75 4.69 -9.63
CA HIS A 160 -12.12 3.74 -10.54
C HIS A 160 -12.98 2.49 -10.70
N HIS A 161 -13.23 2.07 -11.95
CA HIS A 161 -14.17 0.99 -12.26
C HIS A 161 -13.80 -0.36 -11.63
N GLN A 162 -12.49 -0.66 -11.48
CA GLN A 162 -12.04 -1.86 -10.80
C GLN A 162 -12.24 -1.77 -9.29
N ASN A 163 -12.04 -0.59 -8.68
CA ASN A 163 -12.28 -0.39 -7.24
C ASN A 163 -13.77 -0.52 -6.93
N GLN A 164 -14.64 0.02 -7.79
CA GLN A 164 -16.10 -0.18 -7.70
C GLN A 164 -16.49 -1.65 -7.87
N ALA A 165 -15.88 -2.33 -8.84
CA ALA A 165 -16.09 -3.76 -9.04
C ALA A 165 -15.65 -4.57 -7.82
N MET A 166 -14.48 -4.25 -7.23
CA MET A 166 -13.98 -4.89 -6.03
C MET A 166 -14.96 -4.74 -4.86
N VAL A 167 -15.43 -3.52 -4.60
CA VAL A 167 -16.42 -3.26 -3.54
C VAL A 167 -17.70 -4.08 -3.77
N ARG A 168 -18.19 -4.13 -5.01
CA ARG A 168 -19.42 -4.86 -5.36
C ARG A 168 -19.24 -6.38 -5.29
N GLU A 169 -18.21 -6.93 -5.98
CA GLU A 169 -18.01 -8.39 -6.08
C GLU A 169 -17.61 -9.02 -4.74
N LEU A 170 -16.92 -8.27 -3.91
CA LEU A 170 -16.50 -8.72 -2.58
C LEU A 170 -17.40 -8.19 -1.45
N GLU A 171 -18.46 -7.46 -1.79
CA GLU A 171 -19.43 -6.91 -0.83
C GLU A 171 -18.74 -6.17 0.35
N ILE A 172 -17.74 -5.32 0.03
CA ILE A 172 -16.99 -4.59 1.04
C ILE A 172 -17.91 -3.54 1.68
N PRO A 173 -18.15 -3.59 3.01
CA PRO A 173 -19.08 -2.69 3.68
C PRO A 173 -18.44 -1.32 3.96
N VAL A 174 -17.97 -0.66 2.91
CA VAL A 174 -17.29 0.64 3.02
C VAL A 174 -18.30 1.80 2.97
N ARG A 175 -18.19 2.73 3.92
CA ARG A 175 -19.06 3.90 4.03
C ARG A 175 -18.28 5.19 3.75
N ARG A 176 -18.80 6.02 2.87
CA ARG A 176 -18.27 7.35 2.65
C ARG A 176 -18.83 8.32 3.69
N LEU A 177 -17.96 9.10 4.32
CA LEU A 177 -18.31 10.23 5.19
C LEU A 177 -18.01 11.53 4.46
N ILE A 178 -18.86 12.54 4.66
CA ILE A 178 -18.77 13.81 3.94
C ILE A 178 -18.76 15.00 4.91
N LEU A 179 -19.45 14.87 6.03
CA LEU A 179 -19.69 15.98 6.96
C LEU A 179 -18.81 15.84 8.21
N ASP A 180 -18.14 16.90 8.60
CA ASP A 180 -17.22 16.92 9.74
C ASP A 180 -17.87 16.43 11.05
N TRP A 181 -19.16 16.71 11.24
CA TRP A 181 -19.87 16.26 12.43
C TRP A 181 -20.07 14.73 12.44
N GLU A 182 -20.31 14.10 11.26
CA GLU A 182 -20.38 12.63 11.17
C GLU A 182 -19.07 11.97 11.60
N ILE A 183 -17.94 12.56 11.19
CA ILE A 183 -16.60 12.08 11.54
C ILE A 183 -16.36 12.22 13.05
N THR A 184 -16.71 13.40 13.59
CA THR A 184 -16.54 13.69 15.01
C THR A 184 -17.39 12.78 15.90
N ASP A 185 -18.63 12.54 15.51
CA ASP A 185 -19.55 11.68 16.27
C ASP A 185 -19.12 10.21 16.16
N LEU A 186 -18.65 9.79 14.99
CA LEU A 186 -18.14 8.45 14.76
C LEU A 186 -16.90 8.15 15.62
N ILE A 187 -15.95 9.08 15.67
CA ILE A 187 -14.74 8.94 16.49
C ILE A 187 -15.10 8.83 17.98
N LYS A 188 -16.06 9.64 18.45
CA LYS A 188 -16.53 9.58 19.84
C LYS A 188 -17.24 8.27 20.19
N ASP A 189 -17.95 7.68 19.23
CA ASP A 189 -18.69 6.42 19.41
C ASP A 189 -17.82 5.18 19.21
N SER A 190 -16.58 5.34 18.78
CA SER A 190 -15.62 4.26 18.53
C SER A 190 -14.77 3.99 19.76
N ASP A 191 -14.69 2.74 20.17
CA ASP A 191 -13.76 2.27 21.21
C ASP A 191 -12.35 2.11 20.65
N ILE A 192 -12.25 1.68 19.37
CA ILE A 192 -10.98 1.45 18.67
C ILE A 192 -11.01 2.16 17.31
N ILE A 193 -9.96 2.91 17.02
CA ILE A 193 -9.73 3.60 15.77
C ILE A 193 -8.52 3.00 15.08
N VAL A 194 -8.70 2.57 13.83
CA VAL A 194 -7.66 1.96 13.00
C VAL A 194 -7.41 2.81 11.77
N ALA A 195 -6.16 3.06 11.47
CA ALA A 195 -5.73 3.68 10.21
C ALA A 195 -5.09 2.60 9.31
N VAL A 196 -5.58 2.49 8.09
CA VAL A 196 -5.10 1.51 7.13
C VAL A 196 -4.65 2.20 5.86
N ASP A 197 -3.43 1.87 5.43
CA ASP A 197 -2.79 2.40 4.24
C ASP A 197 -2.52 3.92 4.29
N PHE A 198 -2.39 4.43 5.48
CA PHE A 198 -1.85 5.74 5.81
C PHE A 198 -1.47 5.80 7.29
N HIS A 199 -0.48 6.63 7.63
CA HIS A 199 -0.02 6.82 9.01
C HIS A 199 -0.11 8.27 9.51
N ARG A 200 -0.61 9.20 8.68
CA ARG A 200 -0.72 10.64 9.03
C ARG A 200 -2.16 11.12 8.99
N PRO A 201 -2.82 11.25 10.14
CA PRO A 201 -4.15 11.84 10.21
C PRO A 201 -4.21 13.23 9.55
N GLY A 202 -5.26 13.49 8.79
CA GLY A 202 -5.50 14.75 8.08
C GLY A 202 -4.64 14.98 6.83
N ALA A 203 -3.87 13.96 6.40
CA ALA A 203 -3.13 13.99 5.16
C ALA A 203 -3.74 13.00 4.16
N ASN A 204 -4.50 13.48 3.18
CA ASN A 204 -5.25 12.66 2.21
C ASN A 204 -6.23 11.67 2.86
N ASN A 205 -6.79 12.03 4.00
CA ASN A 205 -7.83 11.27 4.71
C ASN A 205 -8.69 12.21 5.56
N ILE A 206 -9.90 11.73 5.91
CA ILE A 206 -10.85 12.47 6.72
C ILE A 206 -10.60 12.44 8.23
N MET A 207 -9.61 11.67 8.68
CA MET A 207 -9.29 11.62 10.10
C MET A 207 -8.75 12.98 10.57
N PRO A 208 -9.27 13.57 11.66
CA PRO A 208 -8.76 14.83 12.20
C PRO A 208 -7.26 14.73 12.53
N LYS A 209 -6.52 15.82 12.31
CA LYS A 209 -5.06 15.87 12.52
C LYS A 209 -4.64 15.58 13.96
N ASP A 210 -5.48 15.86 14.90
CA ASP A 210 -5.29 15.65 16.34
C ASP A 210 -5.82 14.29 16.83
N CYS A 211 -6.42 13.50 15.94
CA CYS A 211 -6.84 12.14 16.25
C CYS A 211 -5.63 11.21 16.30
N ILE A 212 -5.48 10.48 17.40
CA ILE A 212 -4.44 9.46 17.56
C ILE A 212 -5.13 8.10 17.35
N PRO A 213 -4.80 7.36 16.27
CA PRO A 213 -5.31 6.03 16.06
C PRO A 213 -4.78 5.06 17.13
N HIS A 214 -5.57 4.04 17.47
CA HIS A 214 -5.12 2.94 18.32
C HIS A 214 -4.22 1.98 17.53
N ILE A 215 -4.56 1.71 16.26
CA ILE A 215 -3.76 0.85 15.38
C ILE A 215 -3.49 1.59 14.07
N ILE A 216 -2.24 1.49 13.60
CA ILE A 216 -1.83 1.92 12.27
C ILE A 216 -1.18 0.74 11.55
N ILE A 217 -1.62 0.47 10.31
CA ILE A 217 -0.98 -0.50 9.41
C ILE A 217 -0.76 0.18 8.08
N ASP A 218 0.50 0.39 7.70
CA ASP A 218 0.85 1.18 6.51
C ASP A 218 2.22 0.78 5.94
N HIS A 219 2.34 0.75 4.61
CA HIS A 219 3.57 0.43 3.90
C HIS A 219 4.35 1.67 3.44
N HIS A 220 3.80 2.87 3.61
CA HIS A 220 4.44 4.09 3.16
C HIS A 220 5.66 4.47 4.01
N SER A 221 6.62 5.18 3.39
CA SER A 221 7.82 5.64 4.08
C SER A 221 7.49 6.66 5.16
N VAL A 222 8.03 6.45 6.36
CA VAL A 222 7.86 7.37 7.50
C VAL A 222 8.83 8.53 7.36
N SER A 223 8.31 9.75 7.28
CA SER A 223 9.12 10.99 7.28
C SER A 223 9.16 11.71 8.64
N GLU A 224 8.23 11.38 9.53
CA GLU A 224 8.07 11.96 10.88
C GLU A 224 7.59 10.87 11.84
N GLY A 225 7.65 11.13 13.14
CA GLY A 225 7.23 10.18 14.17
C GLY A 225 5.76 9.76 14.00
N VAL A 226 5.52 8.45 14.11
CA VAL A 226 4.19 7.85 14.09
C VAL A 226 3.74 7.63 15.52
N THR A 227 2.50 8.02 15.86
CA THR A 227 1.94 7.87 17.20
C THR A 227 0.67 7.02 17.14
N ALA A 228 0.69 5.86 17.77
CA ALA A 228 -0.44 4.96 17.95
C ALA A 228 -0.13 4.02 19.13
N ASP A 229 -1.13 3.31 19.66
CA ASP A 229 -0.89 2.26 20.65
C ASP A 229 -0.15 1.07 20.01
N LEU A 230 -0.50 0.74 18.76
CA LEU A 230 0.17 -0.24 17.92
C LEU A 230 0.41 0.34 16.53
N ALA A 231 1.65 0.64 16.20
CA ALA A 231 2.05 1.12 14.88
C ALA A 231 2.85 0.03 14.14
N MET A 232 2.30 -0.44 13.05
CA MET A 232 2.92 -1.34 12.09
C MET A 232 3.13 -0.56 10.79
N VAL A 233 4.29 0.08 10.66
CA VAL A 233 4.63 0.89 9.49
C VAL A 233 5.98 0.45 8.96
N SER A 234 6.01 -0.05 7.72
CA SER A 234 7.24 -0.56 7.12
C SER A 234 7.24 -0.44 5.60
N SER A 235 8.18 0.30 5.07
CA SER A 235 8.41 0.44 3.62
C SER A 235 9.11 -0.76 2.96
N GLU A 236 9.35 -1.83 3.70
CA GLU A 236 9.87 -3.10 3.15
C GLU A 236 8.80 -3.86 2.36
N TYR A 237 7.55 -3.58 2.62
CA TYR A 237 6.42 -4.12 1.86
C TYR A 237 6.08 -3.18 0.70
N SER A 238 5.75 -3.72 -0.45
CA SER A 238 5.32 -2.92 -1.59
C SER A 238 3.84 -2.55 -1.54
N SER A 239 3.08 -3.13 -0.61
CA SER A 239 1.68 -2.82 -0.35
C SER A 239 1.30 -3.15 1.11
N THR A 240 0.33 -2.43 1.64
CA THR A 240 -0.28 -2.74 2.94
C THR A 240 -0.98 -4.11 2.90
N SER A 241 -1.52 -4.52 1.75
CA SER A 241 -2.07 -5.86 1.53
C SER A 241 -1.03 -6.96 1.70
N SER A 242 0.20 -6.77 1.22
CA SER A 242 1.30 -7.73 1.46
C SER A 242 1.66 -7.83 2.93
N MET A 243 1.68 -6.70 3.61
CA MET A 243 1.94 -6.64 5.05
C MET A 243 0.85 -7.35 5.85
N VAL A 244 -0.42 -7.05 5.59
CA VAL A 244 -1.56 -7.72 6.24
C VAL A 244 -1.57 -9.22 5.92
N ALA A 245 -1.37 -9.63 4.66
CA ALA A 245 -1.27 -11.03 4.29
C ALA A 245 -0.15 -11.76 5.04
N SER A 246 1.00 -11.11 5.24
CA SER A 246 2.14 -11.66 6.00
C SER A 246 1.84 -11.82 7.49
N LEU A 247 1.09 -10.88 8.08
CA LEU A 247 0.60 -10.98 9.47
C LEU A 247 -0.39 -12.15 9.62
N LEU A 248 -1.35 -12.28 8.70
CA LEU A 248 -2.32 -13.36 8.70
C LEU A 248 -1.67 -14.73 8.48
N MET A 249 -0.67 -14.82 7.60
CA MET A 249 0.11 -16.04 7.37
C MET A 249 0.83 -16.53 8.64
N SER A 250 1.20 -15.60 9.52
CA SER A 250 1.94 -15.87 10.76
C SER A 250 1.00 -16.01 11.98
N SER A 251 -0.30 -15.95 11.78
CA SER A 251 -1.33 -16.07 12.81
C SER A 251 -2.18 -17.33 12.60
N ASP A 252 -2.98 -17.69 13.61
CA ASP A 252 -3.97 -18.78 13.53
C ASP A 252 -5.29 -18.33 12.88
N PHE A 253 -5.33 -17.15 12.27
CA PHE A 253 -6.53 -16.61 11.65
C PHE A 253 -6.91 -17.40 10.38
N GLY A 254 -8.17 -17.79 10.31
CA GLY A 254 -8.74 -18.47 9.13
C GLY A 254 -8.94 -17.49 7.97
N MET A 255 -8.35 -17.75 6.81
CA MET A 255 -8.48 -16.94 5.63
C MET A 255 -9.82 -17.17 4.91
N SER A 256 -10.65 -16.13 4.77
CA SER A 256 -11.84 -16.19 3.91
C SER A 256 -11.44 -16.00 2.44
N SER A 257 -12.21 -16.61 1.53
CA SER A 257 -11.99 -16.40 0.08
C SER A 257 -12.15 -14.94 -0.32
N ARG A 258 -13.03 -14.22 0.37
CA ARG A 258 -13.29 -12.80 0.16
C ARG A 258 -12.07 -11.94 0.49
N VAL A 259 -11.46 -12.15 1.66
CA VAL A 259 -10.23 -11.47 2.09
C VAL A 259 -9.06 -11.85 1.19
N ALA A 260 -8.87 -13.15 0.90
CA ALA A 260 -7.79 -13.61 0.04
C ALA A 260 -7.87 -12.98 -1.37
N THR A 261 -9.06 -12.88 -1.94
CA THR A 261 -9.27 -12.27 -3.27
C THR A 261 -9.00 -10.77 -3.22
N ALA A 262 -9.44 -10.09 -2.15
CA ALA A 262 -9.16 -8.67 -1.96
C ALA A 262 -7.66 -8.38 -1.86
N LEU A 263 -6.96 -9.10 -0.97
CA LEU A 263 -5.52 -8.94 -0.76
C LEU A 263 -4.71 -9.25 -2.03
N ALA A 264 -5.10 -10.31 -2.78
CA ALA A 264 -4.45 -10.63 -4.05
C ALA A 264 -4.58 -9.49 -5.07
N PHE A 265 -5.73 -8.84 -5.13
CA PHE A 265 -5.94 -7.71 -6.02
C PHE A 265 -5.19 -6.45 -5.53
N GLY A 266 -5.18 -6.16 -4.21
CA GLY A 266 -4.40 -5.07 -3.62
C GLY A 266 -2.91 -5.20 -3.93
N ILE A 267 -2.31 -6.36 -3.64
CA ILE A 267 -0.90 -6.65 -3.96
C ILE A 267 -0.62 -6.43 -5.46
N LYS A 268 -1.50 -6.95 -6.31
CA LYS A 268 -1.32 -6.87 -7.76
C LYS A 268 -1.37 -5.44 -8.29
N THR A 269 -2.25 -4.61 -7.76
CA THR A 269 -2.40 -3.21 -8.20
C THR A 269 -1.22 -2.36 -7.77
N ASP A 270 -0.76 -2.46 -6.55
CA ASP A 270 0.35 -1.67 -6.03
C ASP A 270 1.69 -2.03 -6.66
N THR A 271 1.87 -3.32 -6.94
CA THR A 271 3.07 -3.81 -7.64
C THR A 271 2.97 -3.66 -9.17
N LEU A 272 1.87 -3.11 -9.71
CA LEU A 272 1.56 -3.11 -11.14
C LEU A 272 1.76 -4.49 -11.80
N GLY A 273 1.24 -5.54 -11.15
CA GLY A 273 1.41 -6.92 -11.61
C GLY A 273 2.87 -7.40 -11.56
N PHE A 274 3.60 -7.01 -10.51
CA PHE A 274 5.03 -7.33 -10.30
C PHE A 274 5.98 -6.70 -11.32
N THR A 275 5.63 -5.53 -11.84
CA THR A 275 6.51 -4.74 -12.70
C THR A 275 7.09 -3.52 -12.00
N ARG A 276 6.62 -3.21 -10.79
CA ARG A 276 7.04 -2.05 -10.00
C ARG A 276 7.26 -2.42 -8.54
N ASN A 277 8.43 -2.05 -8.01
CA ASN A 277 8.77 -2.07 -6.56
C ASN A 277 8.21 -3.27 -5.80
N PHE A 278 8.46 -4.49 -6.25
CA PHE A 278 8.06 -5.70 -5.53
C PHE A 278 9.31 -6.44 -4.98
N ASN A 279 9.09 -7.22 -3.96
CA ASN A 279 10.13 -8.03 -3.34
C ASN A 279 9.66 -9.46 -3.02
N ALA A 280 10.54 -10.27 -2.42
CA ALA A 280 10.23 -11.66 -2.11
C ALA A 280 9.06 -11.83 -1.12
N VAL A 281 8.84 -10.85 -0.24
CA VAL A 281 7.75 -10.89 0.75
C VAL A 281 6.39 -10.81 0.04
N ASP A 282 6.25 -9.93 -0.96
CA ASP A 282 5.01 -9.76 -1.73
C ASP A 282 4.66 -11.03 -2.49
N VAL A 283 5.66 -11.65 -3.14
CA VAL A 283 5.49 -12.91 -3.87
C VAL A 283 5.07 -14.03 -2.92
N ARG A 284 5.70 -14.10 -1.75
CA ARG A 284 5.35 -15.12 -0.72
C ARG A 284 3.94 -14.92 -0.18
N ALA A 285 3.57 -13.69 0.15
CA ALA A 285 2.23 -13.35 0.58
C ALA A 285 1.19 -13.79 -0.46
N LEU A 286 1.41 -13.44 -1.74
CA LEU A 286 0.52 -13.84 -2.82
C LEU A 286 0.44 -15.36 -3.01
N LEU A 287 1.56 -16.07 -2.97
CA LEU A 287 1.57 -17.54 -3.05
C LEU A 287 0.75 -18.17 -1.93
N TRP A 288 0.89 -17.66 -0.71
CA TRP A 288 0.15 -18.17 0.43
C TRP A 288 -1.35 -17.95 0.29
N ILE A 289 -1.79 -16.72 0.00
CA ILE A 289 -3.23 -16.42 -0.11
C ILE A 289 -3.88 -17.07 -1.33
N ASN A 290 -3.11 -17.43 -2.36
CA ASN A 290 -3.64 -18.00 -3.62
C ASN A 290 -4.48 -19.28 -3.44
N ALA A 291 -4.28 -20.02 -2.33
CA ALA A 291 -5.06 -21.20 -2.02
C ALA A 291 -6.58 -20.90 -1.77
N TRP A 292 -6.89 -19.66 -1.34
CA TRP A 292 -8.25 -19.22 -0.99
C TRP A 292 -8.84 -18.22 -1.99
N VAL A 293 -8.05 -17.76 -2.97
CA VAL A 293 -8.51 -16.77 -3.97
C VAL A 293 -9.65 -17.32 -4.83
N ASP A 294 -10.74 -16.58 -4.87
CA ASP A 294 -11.82 -16.78 -5.85
C ASP A 294 -11.41 -16.18 -7.20
N LYS A 295 -10.99 -17.05 -8.10
CA LYS A 295 -10.46 -16.64 -9.42
C LYS A 295 -11.52 -16.01 -10.32
N GLU A 296 -12.79 -16.38 -10.14
CA GLU A 296 -13.90 -15.81 -10.94
C GLU A 296 -14.18 -14.38 -10.48
N LYS A 297 -14.26 -14.15 -9.17
CA LYS A 297 -14.41 -12.81 -8.61
C LYS A 297 -13.18 -11.94 -8.91
N LEU A 298 -11.97 -12.47 -8.76
CA LEU A 298 -10.75 -11.73 -9.11
C LEU A 298 -10.78 -11.28 -10.58
N ARG A 299 -11.15 -12.16 -11.50
CA ARG A 299 -11.30 -11.82 -12.91
C ARG A 299 -12.39 -10.76 -13.16
N ALA A 300 -13.52 -10.85 -12.47
CA ALA A 300 -14.60 -9.87 -12.58
C ALA A 300 -14.18 -8.48 -12.05
N ILE A 301 -13.29 -8.44 -11.05
CA ILE A 301 -12.70 -7.22 -10.52
C ILE A 301 -11.66 -6.64 -11.48
N GLU A 302 -10.77 -7.47 -12.00
CA GLU A 302 -9.71 -7.04 -12.92
C GLU A 302 -10.24 -6.57 -14.29
N MET A 303 -11.29 -7.23 -14.76
CA MET A 303 -11.89 -6.98 -16.08
C MET A 303 -13.41 -6.73 -15.96
N PRO A 304 -13.82 -5.69 -15.24
CA PRO A 304 -15.23 -5.39 -15.08
C PRO A 304 -15.87 -5.01 -16.43
N PRO A 305 -17.16 -5.31 -16.62
CA PRO A 305 -17.89 -4.88 -17.81
C PRO A 305 -17.77 -3.37 -18.01
N ARG A 306 -17.43 -2.97 -19.23
CA ARG A 306 -17.42 -1.56 -19.63
C ARG A 306 -18.80 -1.14 -20.07
N SER A 307 -19.23 0.05 -19.72
CA SER A 307 -20.49 0.59 -20.24
C SER A 307 -20.35 0.99 -21.72
N ILE A 308 -21.47 1.09 -22.41
CA ILE A 308 -21.48 1.54 -23.82
C ILE A 308 -20.93 2.97 -23.90
N GLU A 309 -21.27 3.83 -22.95
CA GLU A 309 -20.78 5.22 -22.89
C GLU A 309 -19.26 5.28 -22.71
N ALA A 310 -18.68 4.35 -21.94
CA ALA A 310 -17.23 4.24 -21.85
C ALA A 310 -16.60 3.86 -23.20
N LEU A 311 -17.19 2.90 -23.92
CA LEU A 311 -16.74 2.52 -25.26
C LEU A 311 -16.88 3.67 -26.27
N GLU A 312 -17.94 4.47 -26.19
CA GLU A 312 -18.12 5.68 -27.01
C GLU A 312 -17.04 6.72 -26.70
N SER A 313 -16.69 6.90 -25.44
CA SER A 313 -15.58 7.77 -25.04
C SER A 313 -14.26 7.32 -25.62
N PHE A 314 -13.97 6.01 -25.62
CA PHE A 314 -12.78 5.44 -26.27
C PHE A 314 -12.81 5.67 -27.79
N SER A 315 -13.95 5.40 -28.44
CA SER A 315 -14.12 5.62 -29.88
C SER A 315 -13.86 7.08 -30.24
N THR A 316 -14.41 8.02 -29.48
CA THR A 316 -14.22 9.46 -29.68
C THR A 316 -12.76 9.85 -29.53
N ALA A 317 -12.08 9.39 -28.47
CA ALA A 317 -10.68 9.64 -28.24
C ALA A 317 -9.80 9.11 -29.39
N LEU A 318 -10.04 7.89 -29.84
CA LEU A 318 -9.28 7.24 -30.91
C LEU A 318 -9.46 7.95 -32.27
N ASN A 319 -10.66 8.43 -32.58
CA ASN A 319 -10.97 9.09 -33.83
C ASN A 319 -10.44 10.53 -33.89
N ASN A 320 -10.40 11.23 -32.75
CA ASN A 320 -10.05 12.63 -32.68
C ASN A 320 -8.64 12.88 -32.09
N LYS A 321 -7.88 11.81 -31.79
CA LYS A 321 -6.52 12.00 -31.24
C LYS A 321 -5.62 12.77 -32.17
N LEU A 322 -4.84 13.66 -31.60
CA LEU A 322 -3.76 14.35 -32.26
C LEU A 322 -2.43 13.69 -31.88
N HIS A 323 -1.68 13.27 -32.88
CA HIS A 323 -0.36 12.68 -32.71
C HIS A 323 0.71 13.75 -33.01
N LEU A 324 1.54 14.05 -32.02
CA LEU A 324 2.59 15.07 -32.06
C LEU A 324 3.90 14.44 -31.63
N ASP A 325 4.72 14.03 -32.58
CA ASP A 325 5.98 13.30 -32.34
C ASP A 325 5.76 12.12 -31.40
N ARG A 326 6.17 12.22 -30.15
CA ARG A 326 6.05 11.16 -29.13
C ARG A 326 4.85 11.32 -28.19
N ILE A 327 3.95 12.25 -28.51
CA ILE A 327 2.83 12.65 -27.65
C ILE A 327 1.50 12.40 -28.35
N ILE A 328 0.53 11.90 -27.61
CA ILE A 328 -0.87 11.84 -28.03
C ILE A 328 -1.72 12.76 -27.15
N LEU A 329 -2.43 13.70 -27.79
CA LEU A 329 -3.51 14.45 -27.17
C LEU A 329 -4.85 13.81 -27.62
N ALA A 330 -5.67 13.36 -26.68
CA ALA A 330 -6.88 12.58 -26.94
C ALA A 330 -8.13 13.31 -26.40
N PRO A 331 -8.80 14.14 -27.22
CA PRO A 331 -10.03 14.82 -26.84
C PRO A 331 -11.23 13.84 -26.79
N VAL A 332 -12.05 13.96 -25.75
CA VAL A 332 -13.29 13.21 -25.55
C VAL A 332 -14.46 14.19 -25.45
N HIS A 333 -15.23 14.32 -26.55
CA HIS A 333 -16.30 15.31 -26.61
C HIS A 333 -17.48 15.02 -25.69
N ASN A 334 -17.84 13.76 -25.47
CA ASN A 334 -18.95 13.34 -24.63
C ASN A 334 -18.44 12.57 -23.41
N LEU A 335 -17.81 13.27 -22.46
CA LEU A 335 -17.26 12.65 -21.27
C LEU A 335 -18.35 12.40 -20.23
N VAL A 336 -18.80 11.18 -20.09
CA VAL A 336 -19.76 10.76 -19.06
C VAL A 336 -19.08 10.49 -17.74
N ASN A 337 -17.98 9.74 -17.77
CA ASN A 337 -17.20 9.39 -16.58
C ASN A 337 -15.76 9.90 -16.71
N ARG A 338 -15.27 10.60 -15.69
CA ARG A 338 -13.88 11.13 -15.68
C ARG A 338 -12.83 10.02 -15.75
N ASP A 339 -13.13 8.83 -15.18
CA ASP A 339 -12.20 7.70 -15.16
C ASP A 339 -11.92 7.14 -16.56
N SER A 340 -12.85 7.37 -17.51
CA SER A 340 -12.60 7.01 -18.91
C SER A 340 -11.35 7.70 -19.47
N LEU A 341 -11.01 8.92 -19.02
CA LEU A 341 -9.81 9.63 -19.46
C LEU A 341 -8.53 8.93 -18.99
N ALA A 342 -8.49 8.48 -17.73
CA ALA A 342 -7.36 7.71 -17.21
C ALA A 342 -7.18 6.41 -17.99
N GLN A 343 -8.28 5.66 -18.21
CA GLN A 343 -8.27 4.43 -18.97
C GLN A 343 -7.85 4.63 -20.44
N ILE A 344 -8.29 5.71 -21.07
CA ILE A 344 -7.88 6.08 -22.44
C ILE A 344 -6.39 6.39 -22.47
N ALA A 345 -5.88 7.15 -21.49
CA ALA A 345 -4.47 7.49 -21.42
C ALA A 345 -3.60 6.23 -21.18
N ASP A 346 -4.02 5.33 -20.29
CA ASP A 346 -3.34 4.07 -20.03
C ASP A 346 -3.38 3.12 -21.24
N PHE A 347 -4.47 3.13 -22.00
CA PHE A 347 -4.64 2.33 -23.22
C PHE A 347 -3.76 2.83 -24.38
N LEU A 348 -3.61 4.14 -24.53
CA LEU A 348 -2.85 4.75 -25.62
C LEU A 348 -1.34 4.83 -25.36
N LEU A 349 -0.93 4.86 -24.10
CA LEU A 349 0.48 4.99 -23.71
C LEU A 349 1.39 3.87 -24.27
N PRO A 350 0.97 2.58 -24.34
CA PRO A 350 1.79 1.52 -24.93
C PRO A 350 1.89 1.56 -26.45
N THR A 351 1.39 2.62 -27.11
CA THR A 351 1.52 2.76 -28.56
C THR A 351 2.98 2.93 -28.96
N GLU A 352 3.43 2.26 -30.00
CA GLU A 352 4.80 2.34 -30.51
C GLU A 352 5.19 3.78 -30.83
N GLY A 353 6.34 4.22 -30.33
CA GLY A 353 6.86 5.57 -30.52
C GLY A 353 6.25 6.63 -29.61
N ILE A 354 5.28 6.29 -28.76
CA ILE A 354 4.63 7.21 -27.81
C ILE A 354 5.22 7.05 -26.41
N ASP A 355 5.51 8.16 -25.78
CA ASP A 355 5.93 8.19 -24.38
C ASP A 355 5.05 9.05 -23.47
N THR A 356 4.15 9.86 -24.05
CA THR A 356 3.25 10.72 -23.28
C THR A 356 1.86 10.76 -23.91
N VAL A 357 0.84 10.64 -23.08
CA VAL A 357 -0.57 10.73 -23.49
C VAL A 357 -1.31 11.68 -22.55
N VAL A 358 -2.09 12.58 -23.12
CA VAL A 358 -3.00 13.46 -22.39
C VAL A 358 -4.41 13.27 -22.93
N ALA A 359 -5.27 12.62 -22.17
CA ALA A 359 -6.70 12.52 -22.48
C ALA A 359 -7.44 13.63 -21.72
N PHE A 360 -8.37 14.29 -22.40
CA PHE A 360 -9.14 15.38 -21.80
C PHE A 360 -10.55 15.45 -22.37
N GLY A 361 -11.46 16.03 -21.60
CA GLY A 361 -12.86 16.18 -22.00
C GLY A 361 -13.62 17.10 -21.07
N ILE A 362 -14.82 17.48 -21.46
CA ILE A 362 -15.70 18.36 -20.70
C ILE A 362 -16.65 17.54 -19.84
N ARG A 363 -16.72 17.87 -18.54
CA ARG A 363 -17.73 17.34 -17.65
C ARG A 363 -18.25 18.45 -16.76
N ARG A 364 -19.57 18.66 -16.77
CA ARG A 364 -20.19 19.83 -16.15
C ARG A 364 -19.56 21.10 -16.71
N ASN A 365 -19.13 22.05 -15.90
CA ASN A 365 -18.51 23.31 -16.35
C ASN A 365 -16.99 23.31 -16.17
N LYS A 366 -16.34 22.17 -16.38
CA LYS A 366 -14.89 22.02 -16.26
C LYS A 366 -14.33 21.15 -17.35
N VAL A 367 -13.13 21.47 -17.76
CA VAL A 367 -12.26 20.54 -18.50
C VAL A 367 -11.61 19.61 -17.49
N ILE A 368 -11.77 18.32 -17.71
CA ILE A 368 -11.08 17.27 -16.94
C ILE A 368 -9.95 16.76 -17.81
N LEU A 369 -8.77 16.59 -17.24
CA LEU A 369 -7.63 15.98 -17.93
C LEU A 369 -7.01 14.86 -17.13
N SER A 370 -6.45 13.89 -17.84
CA SER A 370 -5.63 12.81 -17.30
C SER A 370 -4.43 12.59 -18.20
N ALA A 371 -3.23 12.66 -17.61
CA ALA A 371 -1.98 12.52 -18.33
C ALA A 371 -1.19 11.31 -17.80
N ARG A 372 -0.48 10.66 -18.72
CA ARG A 372 0.44 9.55 -18.46
C ARG A 372 1.74 9.76 -19.24
N SER A 373 2.88 9.42 -18.62
CA SER A 373 4.17 9.51 -19.33
C SER A 373 5.15 8.45 -18.83
N ASN A 374 5.82 7.81 -19.77
CA ASN A 374 6.98 6.94 -19.54
C ASN A 374 8.31 7.70 -19.79
N ASN A 375 8.26 8.98 -20.17
CA ASN A 375 9.43 9.79 -20.41
C ASN A 375 10.09 10.20 -19.08
N SER A 376 11.29 9.69 -18.83
CA SER A 376 12.04 9.98 -17.60
C SER A 376 12.42 11.46 -17.42
N ASN A 377 12.45 12.22 -18.50
CA ASN A 377 12.80 13.64 -18.51
C ASN A 377 11.61 14.57 -18.20
N ILE A 378 10.39 14.04 -18.24
CA ILE A 378 9.17 14.79 -17.94
C ILE A 378 8.71 14.46 -16.52
N HIS A 379 8.37 15.50 -15.76
CA HIS A 379 7.68 15.36 -14.49
C HIS A 379 6.26 15.95 -14.65
N LEU A 380 5.28 15.09 -14.99
CA LEU A 380 3.92 15.53 -15.33
C LEU A 380 3.28 16.42 -14.26
N GLY A 381 3.40 16.03 -12.99
CA GLY A 381 2.84 16.81 -11.88
C GLY A 381 3.37 18.24 -11.83
N LYS A 382 4.70 18.42 -11.99
CA LYS A 382 5.32 19.77 -12.05
C LYS A 382 4.92 20.51 -13.30
N LEU A 383 4.93 19.84 -14.46
CA LEU A 383 4.56 20.46 -15.74
C LEU A 383 3.13 21.02 -15.68
N LEU A 384 2.18 20.23 -15.14
CA LEU A 384 0.80 20.67 -15.01
C LEU A 384 0.63 21.76 -13.96
N SER A 385 1.21 21.62 -12.76
CA SER A 385 1.09 22.62 -11.70
C SER A 385 1.74 23.97 -12.04
N THR A 386 2.71 23.99 -12.95
CA THR A 386 3.35 25.25 -13.42
C THR A 386 2.50 25.96 -14.48
N ASN A 387 1.75 25.20 -15.29
CA ASN A 387 0.99 25.76 -16.42
C ASN A 387 -0.48 26.04 -16.10
N PHE A 388 -0.98 25.60 -14.96
CA PHE A 388 -2.34 25.86 -14.50
C PHE A 388 -2.33 26.53 -13.12
N PRO A 389 -3.35 27.34 -12.78
CA PRO A 389 -3.48 27.93 -11.44
C PRO A 389 -3.39 26.89 -10.34
N GLU A 390 -2.90 27.31 -9.17
CA GLU A 390 -2.68 26.45 -8.01
C GLU A 390 -3.93 25.65 -7.65
N GLY A 391 -3.74 24.35 -7.42
CA GLY A 391 -4.81 23.42 -7.04
C GLY A 391 -5.71 22.91 -8.18
N LEU A 392 -5.57 23.41 -9.42
CA LEU A 392 -6.41 22.97 -10.55
C LEU A 392 -5.83 21.78 -11.30
N ALA A 393 -4.50 21.66 -11.36
CA ALA A 393 -3.82 20.54 -12.01
C ALA A 393 -2.50 20.20 -11.31
N GLY A 394 -2.08 18.94 -11.40
CA GLY A 394 -0.85 18.45 -10.78
C GLY A 394 -0.71 16.95 -10.88
N GLY A 395 0.09 16.34 -9.98
CA GLY A 395 0.29 14.89 -9.93
C GLY A 395 1.71 14.49 -9.57
N HIS A 396 2.07 13.28 -9.98
CA HIS A 396 3.39 12.68 -9.79
C HIS A 396 4.26 12.77 -11.04
N LYS A 397 5.43 12.14 -11.01
CA LYS A 397 6.37 12.16 -12.13
C LYS A 397 5.76 11.62 -13.43
N SER A 398 5.11 10.45 -13.37
CA SER A 398 4.56 9.72 -14.52
C SER A 398 3.04 9.85 -14.69
N LEU A 399 2.35 10.44 -13.72
CA LEU A 399 0.89 10.55 -13.66
C LEU A 399 0.50 11.99 -13.40
N GLY A 400 -0.46 12.50 -14.16
CA GLY A 400 -0.97 13.86 -13.97
C GLY A 400 -2.47 13.93 -14.19
N GLY A 401 -3.10 14.94 -13.58
CA GLY A 401 -4.52 15.18 -13.72
C GLY A 401 -4.90 16.62 -13.43
N GLY A 402 -6.10 17.02 -13.83
CA GLY A 402 -6.62 18.36 -13.54
C GLY A 402 -8.12 18.49 -13.75
N GLN A 403 -8.69 19.49 -13.08
CA GLN A 403 -10.07 19.92 -13.21
C GLN A 403 -10.09 21.43 -13.39
N ILE A 404 -10.13 21.88 -14.62
CA ILE A 404 -9.89 23.25 -15.00
C ILE A 404 -11.22 23.94 -15.36
N PRO A 405 -11.63 24.97 -14.62
CA PRO A 405 -12.82 25.75 -14.98
C PRO A 405 -12.68 26.43 -16.33
N PHE A 406 -13.77 26.62 -17.06
CA PHE A 406 -13.78 27.20 -18.39
C PHE A 406 -13.17 28.60 -18.47
N ASN A 407 -13.36 29.42 -17.43
CA ASN A 407 -12.78 30.78 -17.37
C ASN A 407 -11.24 30.80 -17.29
N VAL A 408 -10.59 29.65 -17.05
CA VAL A 408 -9.13 29.52 -17.14
C VAL A 408 -8.68 29.15 -18.55
N ILE A 409 -9.56 28.51 -19.32
CA ILE A 409 -9.27 28.07 -20.69
C ILE A 409 -9.52 29.18 -21.70
N THR A 410 -10.59 29.97 -21.48
CA THR A 410 -10.97 31.04 -22.40
C THR A 410 -11.28 32.34 -21.67
N GLU A 411 -10.90 33.46 -22.25
CA GLU A 411 -11.22 34.82 -21.77
C GLU A 411 -12.62 35.30 -22.17
N GLN A 412 -13.41 34.46 -22.86
CA GLN A 412 -14.77 34.84 -23.25
C GLN A 412 -15.65 35.13 -22.02
N ASN A 413 -16.08 36.38 -21.93
CA ASN A 413 -16.93 36.87 -20.85
C ASN A 413 -18.29 36.15 -20.81
N ASN A 414 -18.71 35.84 -19.59
CA ASN A 414 -19.90 35.09 -19.17
C ASN A 414 -21.24 35.80 -19.46
N ASP A 415 -21.47 36.37 -20.60
CA ASP A 415 -22.76 36.99 -20.89
C ASP A 415 -23.72 36.01 -21.57
N ILE A 416 -24.52 35.34 -20.74
CA ILE A 416 -25.93 34.96 -20.91
C ILE A 416 -26.27 33.65 -21.65
N GLU A 417 -25.48 33.08 -22.56
CA GLU A 417 -25.82 31.81 -23.20
C GLU A 417 -24.60 30.87 -23.21
N GLY A 418 -24.59 29.97 -22.30
CA GLY A 418 -23.71 28.78 -22.15
C GLY A 418 -22.46 28.71 -23.04
N TYR A 419 -21.32 28.41 -22.44
CA TYR A 419 -20.06 28.17 -23.19
C TYR A 419 -20.24 27.18 -24.34
N ASP A 420 -19.71 27.51 -25.53
CA ASP A 420 -19.60 26.56 -26.63
C ASP A 420 -18.54 25.49 -26.29
N HIS A 421 -19.01 24.27 -26.05
CA HIS A 421 -18.16 23.15 -25.70
C HIS A 421 -17.11 22.81 -26.78
N ASN A 422 -17.44 23.01 -28.08
CA ASN A 422 -16.48 22.78 -29.16
C ASN A 422 -15.35 23.80 -29.10
N LEU A 423 -15.69 25.07 -28.88
CA LEU A 423 -14.68 26.11 -28.71
C LEU A 423 -13.78 25.83 -27.49
N ILE A 424 -14.35 25.44 -26.34
CA ILE A 424 -13.56 25.07 -25.17
C ILE A 424 -12.64 23.89 -25.46
N MET A 425 -13.10 22.88 -26.17
CA MET A 425 -12.27 21.74 -26.56
C MET A 425 -11.11 22.15 -27.48
N ASP A 426 -11.36 23.02 -28.46
CA ASP A 426 -10.36 23.52 -29.38
C ASP A 426 -9.32 24.40 -28.67
N GLU A 427 -9.77 25.28 -27.77
CA GLU A 427 -8.87 26.11 -26.94
C GLU A 427 -8.02 25.27 -26.00
N THR A 428 -8.63 24.26 -25.38
CA THR A 428 -7.91 23.29 -24.53
C THR A 428 -6.86 22.54 -25.34
N LEU A 429 -7.20 22.09 -26.54
CA LEU A 429 -6.25 21.38 -27.40
C LEU A 429 -5.04 22.27 -27.75
N LYS A 430 -5.27 23.54 -28.12
CA LYS A 430 -4.20 24.53 -28.40
C LYS A 430 -3.33 24.78 -27.16
N LEU A 431 -3.96 24.95 -25.99
CA LEU A 431 -3.25 25.13 -24.73
C LEU A 431 -2.34 23.93 -24.41
N LEU A 432 -2.87 22.71 -24.52
CA LEU A 432 -2.10 21.49 -24.28
C LEU A 432 -0.97 21.29 -25.31
N GLN A 433 -1.20 21.65 -26.58
CA GLN A 433 -0.13 21.70 -27.57
C GLN A 433 1.02 22.65 -27.14
N GLY A 434 0.69 23.84 -26.64
CA GLY A 434 1.71 24.78 -26.16
C GLY A 434 2.44 24.31 -24.87
N ILE A 435 1.83 23.44 -24.06
CA ILE A 435 2.45 22.91 -22.84
C ILE A 435 3.38 21.72 -23.14
N PHE A 436 2.98 20.87 -24.07
CA PHE A 436 3.63 19.57 -24.32
C PHE A 436 4.54 19.56 -25.58
N CYS A 437 4.44 20.54 -26.43
CA CYS A 437 5.26 20.73 -27.65
C CYS A 437 6.06 22.00 -27.61
#